data_5804a9d50d1ce9b77737951869c9d0fd
#
_entry.id   5804a9d50d1ce9b77737951869c9d0fd
#
_cell.length_a   1.000
_cell.length_b   1.000
_cell.length_c   1.000
_cell.angle_alpha   90.00
_cell.angle_beta   90.00
_cell.angle_gamma   90.00
#
_symmetry.space_group_name_H-M   'P 1'
#
loop_
_entity.id
_entity.type
_entity.pdbx_description
1 polymer ?
#
loop_
_entity_poly.entity_id
_entity_poly.type
_entity_poly.pdbx_seq_one_letter_code
_entity_poly.pdbx_strand_id
1 'polypeptide(L)'
;MQLKFEGQNHSIDSDTLVSILMSYQQVVQEVNRIYGGGSHEVRLQVNALKEGSFVVDIEIVKGLLQQLFSKDSVEYIAALGGILALVYKIYKEMKGRPVKSDEDKKRVEELIVRTGDINVRVSRDTCINIYNSRQTREPIAKSVQTADNDPCVDGFVINDGNDEKITSFSRDEFKEYIYDDFDNEEEVPDERIIESDETLVIISLSFEKGSRWQFMYNGFKIPILVKDDALMQKIDEGERFGKGDSIKVKLRTIQKYNREYRTYENRSYKIIAFYEHIVPPQTGNLF
;
A
#
# COMPACT_ATOMS: atom_id res chain seq x y z
N MET A 1 0.74 -13.11 -3.64
CA MET A 1 0.32 -13.60 -2.30
C MET A 1 -1.12 -14.08 -2.38
N GLN A 2 -1.52 -14.96 -1.47
CA GLN A 2 -2.88 -15.49 -1.47
C GLN A 2 -3.48 -15.37 -0.08
N LEU A 3 -4.76 -14.99 -0.03
CA LEU A 3 -5.61 -15.14 1.15
C LEU A 3 -6.51 -16.34 0.93
N LYS A 4 -6.39 -17.34 1.77
CA LYS A 4 -7.23 -18.54 1.75
C LYS A 4 -8.09 -18.55 3.00
N PHE A 5 -9.41 -18.63 2.81
CA PHE A 5 -10.36 -18.75 3.92
C PHE A 5 -10.68 -20.21 4.15
N GLU A 6 -10.72 -20.59 5.41
CA GLU A 6 -11.10 -21.93 5.86
C GLU A 6 -12.51 -21.86 6.46
N GLY A 7 -13.38 -22.80 6.10
CA GLY A 7 -14.76 -22.86 6.60
C GLY A 7 -15.54 -24.03 6.01
N GLN A 8 -16.64 -24.40 6.67
CA GLN A 8 -17.38 -25.63 6.35
C GLN A 8 -18.14 -25.59 5.03
N ASN A 9 -18.54 -24.42 4.53
CA ASN A 9 -19.45 -24.29 3.38
C ASN A 9 -18.82 -23.67 2.15
N HIS A 10 -17.49 -23.48 2.11
CA HIS A 10 -16.80 -22.77 1.01
C HIS A 10 -17.47 -21.42 0.66
N SER A 11 -18.06 -20.75 1.64
CA SER A 11 -18.70 -19.45 1.54
C SER A 11 -18.19 -18.51 2.60
N ILE A 12 -18.12 -17.24 2.27
CA ILE A 12 -17.78 -16.15 3.17
C ILE A 12 -18.77 -15.02 2.92
N ASP A 13 -19.14 -14.30 3.94
CA ASP A 13 -19.95 -13.10 3.77
C ASP A 13 -19.20 -12.05 2.95
N SER A 14 -19.90 -11.37 2.05
CA SER A 14 -19.30 -10.37 1.16
C SER A 14 -18.67 -9.22 1.93
N ASP A 15 -19.29 -8.77 3.01
CA ASP A 15 -18.79 -7.67 3.83
C ASP A 15 -17.55 -8.10 4.61
N THR A 16 -17.52 -9.36 5.06
CA THR A 16 -16.34 -9.98 5.69
C THR A 16 -15.17 -10.01 4.69
N LEU A 17 -15.40 -10.51 3.47
CA LEU A 17 -14.38 -10.55 2.44
C LEU A 17 -13.83 -9.18 2.11
N VAL A 18 -14.72 -8.22 1.83
CA VAL A 18 -14.33 -6.84 1.48
C VAL A 18 -13.56 -6.19 2.62
N SER A 19 -14.02 -6.34 3.87
CA SER A 19 -13.37 -5.77 5.04
C SER A 19 -11.94 -6.31 5.23
N ILE A 20 -11.74 -7.63 5.06
CA ILE A 20 -10.41 -8.25 5.18
C ILE A 20 -9.49 -7.80 4.03
N LEU A 21 -9.99 -7.73 2.81
CA LEU A 21 -9.22 -7.22 1.66
C LEU A 21 -8.80 -5.76 1.85
N MET A 22 -9.71 -4.91 2.33
CA MET A 22 -9.40 -3.51 2.63
C MET A 22 -8.36 -3.38 3.75
N SER A 23 -8.47 -4.18 4.79
CA SER A 23 -7.49 -4.22 5.88
C SER A 23 -6.11 -4.64 5.35
N TYR A 24 -6.05 -5.67 4.50
CA TYR A 24 -4.81 -6.09 3.85
C TYR A 24 -4.20 -4.98 2.99
N GLN A 25 -5.01 -4.27 2.21
CA GLN A 25 -4.58 -3.12 1.41
C GLN A 25 -3.99 -2.00 2.28
N GLN A 26 -4.57 -1.73 3.43
CA GLN A 26 -4.05 -0.72 4.37
C GLN A 26 -2.66 -1.10 4.87
N VAL A 27 -2.45 -2.37 5.25
CA VAL A 27 -1.13 -2.87 5.66
C VAL A 27 -0.12 -2.71 4.54
N VAL A 28 -0.46 -3.09 3.31
CA VAL A 28 0.41 -2.94 2.13
C VAL A 28 0.79 -1.48 1.91
N GLN A 29 -0.17 -0.57 1.98
CA GLN A 29 0.07 0.86 1.80
C GLN A 29 0.96 1.44 2.90
N GLU A 30 0.79 1.02 4.15
CA GLU A 30 1.62 1.49 5.25
C GLU A 30 3.05 0.95 5.18
N VAL A 31 3.20 -0.34 4.86
CA VAL A 31 4.53 -0.94 4.59
C VAL A 31 5.23 -0.19 3.46
N ASN A 32 4.52 0.06 2.36
CA ASN A 32 5.04 0.81 1.22
C ASN A 32 5.43 2.25 1.60
N ARG A 33 4.62 2.92 2.41
CA ARG A 33 4.89 4.28 2.88
C ARG A 33 6.19 4.36 3.70
N ILE A 34 6.38 3.44 4.64
CA ILE A 34 7.55 3.46 5.53
C ILE A 34 8.79 2.94 4.80
N TYR A 35 8.69 1.83 4.07
CA TYR A 35 9.81 1.22 3.35
C TYR A 35 10.23 2.01 2.12
N GLY A 36 9.27 2.46 1.31
CA GLY A 36 9.50 3.17 0.06
C GLY A 36 9.57 4.69 0.19
N GLY A 37 9.45 5.24 1.42
CA GLY A 37 9.44 6.69 1.64
C GLY A 37 8.30 7.42 0.91
N GLY A 38 7.23 6.70 0.52
CA GLY A 38 6.12 7.26 -0.25
C GLY A 38 6.42 7.48 -1.74
N SER A 39 7.63 7.10 -2.21
CA SER A 39 8.07 7.32 -3.60
C SER A 39 7.44 6.37 -4.62
N HIS A 40 6.78 5.33 -4.17
CA HIS A 40 6.17 4.33 -5.03
C HIS A 40 4.68 4.18 -4.74
N GLU A 41 3.86 4.19 -5.79
CA GLU A 41 2.49 3.77 -5.62
C GLU A 41 2.38 2.27 -5.84
N VAL A 42 1.73 1.62 -4.89
CA VAL A 42 1.37 0.20 -4.98
C VAL A 42 -0.14 0.04 -4.88
N ARG A 43 -0.65 -0.93 -5.62
CA ARG A 43 -2.06 -1.32 -5.60
C ARG A 43 -2.18 -2.81 -5.37
N LEU A 44 -3.30 -3.20 -4.82
CA LEU A 44 -3.72 -4.59 -4.83
C LEU A 44 -4.58 -4.84 -6.07
N GLN A 45 -4.23 -5.88 -6.77
CA GLN A 45 -5.07 -6.45 -7.80
C GLN A 45 -5.55 -7.82 -7.34
N VAL A 46 -6.85 -8.02 -7.34
CA VAL A 46 -7.45 -9.32 -7.05
C VAL A 46 -7.57 -10.06 -8.37
N ASN A 47 -6.89 -11.19 -8.48
CA ASN A 47 -7.01 -12.09 -9.60
C ASN A 47 -8.21 -13.04 -9.40
N ALA A 48 -8.56 -13.82 -10.42
CA ALA A 48 -9.72 -14.69 -10.35
C ALA A 48 -9.65 -15.69 -9.18
N LEU A 49 -10.80 -15.94 -8.56
CA LEU A 49 -10.96 -16.98 -7.53
C LEU A 49 -10.73 -18.36 -8.15
N LYS A 50 -9.97 -19.23 -7.48
CA LYS A 50 -9.78 -20.61 -7.91
C LYS A 50 -10.99 -21.46 -7.51
N GLU A 51 -11.43 -22.35 -8.40
CA GLU A 51 -12.53 -23.32 -8.11
C GLU A 51 -12.15 -24.25 -6.94
N GLY A 52 -13.10 -24.49 -6.04
CA GLY A 52 -13.02 -25.51 -4.99
C GLY A 52 -12.39 -25.07 -3.66
N SER A 53 -11.85 -23.87 -3.55
CA SER A 53 -11.46 -23.27 -2.27
C SER A 53 -11.67 -21.75 -2.33
N PHE A 54 -12.02 -21.15 -1.19
CA PHE A 54 -12.13 -19.69 -1.14
C PHE A 54 -10.74 -19.07 -1.04
N VAL A 55 -10.03 -19.04 -2.19
CA VAL A 55 -8.69 -18.47 -2.32
C VAL A 55 -8.77 -17.20 -3.15
N VAL A 56 -8.32 -16.12 -2.57
CA VAL A 56 -8.19 -14.82 -3.24
C VAL A 56 -6.71 -14.61 -3.58
N ASP A 57 -6.39 -14.69 -4.87
CA ASP A 57 -5.06 -14.33 -5.34
C ASP A 57 -4.91 -12.81 -5.35
N ILE A 58 -3.92 -12.31 -4.61
CA ILE A 58 -3.63 -10.89 -4.49
C ILE A 58 -2.26 -10.61 -5.09
N GLU A 59 -2.22 -9.72 -6.05
CA GLU A 59 -0.99 -9.21 -6.63
C GLU A 59 -0.76 -7.78 -6.21
N ILE A 60 0.47 -7.50 -5.74
CA ILE A 60 0.92 -6.14 -5.47
C ILE A 60 1.53 -5.63 -6.77
N VAL A 61 0.89 -4.64 -7.37
CA VAL A 61 1.33 -4.04 -8.62
C VAL A 61 1.78 -2.60 -8.41
N LYS A 62 2.82 -2.20 -9.11
CA LYS A 62 3.16 -0.78 -9.22
C LYS A 62 2.18 -0.08 -10.15
N GLY A 63 1.94 1.21 -9.91
CA GLY A 63 1.13 2.05 -10.80
C GLY A 63 1.59 1.94 -12.26
N LEU A 64 0.62 1.98 -13.18
CA LEU A 64 0.79 1.68 -14.62
C LEU A 64 1.99 2.37 -15.30
N LEU A 65 2.37 3.57 -14.86
CA LEU A 65 3.47 4.33 -15.46
C LEU A 65 4.86 3.85 -15.03
N GLN A 66 4.99 3.24 -13.86
CA GLN A 66 6.27 2.72 -13.35
C GLN A 66 6.58 1.30 -13.87
N GLN A 67 5.59 0.56 -14.33
CA GLN A 67 5.79 -0.79 -14.91
C GLN A 67 6.61 -0.76 -16.20
N LEU A 68 6.62 0.36 -16.93
CA LEU A 68 7.24 0.44 -18.25
C LEU A 68 8.77 0.64 -18.23
N PHE A 69 9.41 0.93 -17.08
CA PHE A 69 10.74 1.55 -17.12
C PHE A 69 11.84 0.98 -16.20
N SER A 70 11.66 -0.06 -15.37
CA SER A 70 12.84 -0.55 -14.63
C SER A 70 12.80 -1.99 -14.09
N LYS A 71 13.96 -2.66 -14.16
CA LYS A 71 14.27 -3.90 -13.41
C LYS A 71 14.07 -3.72 -11.90
N ASP A 72 14.27 -2.51 -11.38
CA ASP A 72 14.10 -2.15 -9.96
C ASP A 72 12.67 -2.36 -9.47
N SER A 73 11.69 -2.42 -10.37
CA SER A 73 10.28 -2.61 -10.03
C SER A 73 9.98 -4.00 -9.47
N VAL A 74 10.58 -5.04 -10.05
CA VAL A 74 10.36 -6.44 -9.64
C VAL A 74 11.01 -6.69 -8.28
N GLU A 75 12.24 -6.19 -8.09
CA GLU A 75 12.96 -6.33 -6.81
C GLU A 75 12.24 -5.59 -5.68
N TYR A 76 11.71 -4.39 -5.96
CA TYR A 76 10.95 -3.63 -4.99
C TYR A 76 9.67 -4.35 -4.55
N ILE A 77 8.88 -4.88 -5.50
CA ILE A 77 7.65 -5.64 -5.19
C ILE A 77 7.96 -6.91 -4.44
N ALA A 78 9.04 -7.62 -4.79
CA ALA A 78 9.49 -8.80 -4.07
C ALA A 78 9.90 -8.46 -2.62
N ALA A 79 10.66 -7.38 -2.43
CA ALA A 79 11.03 -6.89 -1.11
C ALA A 79 9.80 -6.52 -0.27
N LEU A 80 8.83 -5.82 -0.88
CA LEU A 80 7.59 -5.44 -0.22
C LEU A 80 6.79 -6.67 0.25
N GLY A 81 6.69 -7.69 -0.61
CA GLY A 81 6.04 -8.97 -0.28
C GLY A 81 6.72 -9.68 0.90
N GLY A 82 8.05 -9.70 0.90
CA GLY A 82 8.82 -10.27 2.01
C GLY A 82 8.64 -9.51 3.32
N ILE A 83 8.61 -8.18 3.30
CA ILE A 83 8.35 -7.35 4.49
C ILE A 83 6.93 -7.62 5.01
N LEU A 84 5.94 -7.70 4.13
CA LEU A 84 4.57 -8.02 4.51
C LEU A 84 4.48 -9.39 5.20
N ALA A 85 5.13 -10.41 4.63
CA ALA A 85 5.20 -11.73 5.23
C ALA A 85 5.78 -11.67 6.65
N LEU A 86 6.85 -10.92 6.82
CA LEU A 86 7.49 -10.73 8.13
C LEU A 86 6.60 -9.99 9.11
N VAL A 87 5.92 -8.92 8.68
CA VAL A 87 4.97 -8.15 9.50
C VAL A 87 3.86 -9.05 10.06
N TYR A 88 3.26 -9.92 9.24
CA TYR A 88 2.23 -10.84 9.70
C TYR A 88 2.78 -11.91 10.66
N LYS A 89 4.01 -12.40 10.44
CA LYS A 89 4.68 -13.31 11.38
C LYS A 89 4.96 -12.63 12.73
N ILE A 90 5.47 -11.39 12.70
CA ILE A 90 5.69 -10.60 13.92
C ILE A 90 4.37 -10.36 14.63
N TYR A 91 3.29 -10.04 13.89
CA TYR A 91 1.97 -9.85 14.47
C TYR A 91 1.51 -11.09 15.24
N LYS A 92 1.68 -12.27 14.65
CA LYS A 92 1.33 -13.54 15.31
C LYS A 92 2.18 -13.78 16.55
N GLU A 93 3.50 -13.60 16.48
CA GLU A 93 4.43 -13.75 17.61
C GLU A 93 4.09 -12.80 18.78
N MET A 94 3.80 -11.53 18.42
CA MET A 94 3.52 -10.47 19.40
C MET A 94 2.05 -10.41 19.84
N LYS A 95 1.17 -11.22 19.23
CA LYS A 95 -0.29 -11.19 19.47
C LYS A 95 -0.86 -9.77 19.31
N GLY A 96 -0.44 -9.06 18.29
CA GLY A 96 -0.85 -7.68 17.99
C GLY A 96 -0.24 -6.60 18.87
N ARG A 97 0.45 -6.94 19.98
CA ARG A 97 1.08 -5.96 20.88
C ARG A 97 2.29 -5.29 20.23
N PRO A 98 2.57 -4.02 20.54
CA PRO A 98 3.77 -3.36 20.04
C PRO A 98 5.05 -3.96 20.64
N VAL A 99 6.12 -3.94 19.86
CA VAL A 99 7.48 -4.31 20.29
C VAL A 99 8.06 -3.15 21.10
N LYS A 100 8.15 -3.27 22.41
CA LYS A 100 8.62 -2.20 23.32
C LYS A 100 9.88 -2.60 24.07
N SER A 101 9.92 -3.82 24.60
CA SER A 101 11.03 -4.28 25.45
C SER A 101 12.19 -4.83 24.63
N ASP A 102 13.37 -4.90 25.24
CA ASP A 102 14.53 -5.54 24.61
C ASP A 102 14.32 -7.05 24.45
N GLU A 103 13.50 -7.67 25.27
CA GLU A 103 13.08 -9.07 25.13
C GLU A 103 12.21 -9.24 23.87
N ASP A 104 11.24 -8.34 23.62
CA ASP A 104 10.43 -8.36 22.41
C ASP A 104 11.31 -8.18 21.17
N LYS A 105 12.28 -7.26 21.21
CA LYS A 105 13.23 -7.05 20.09
C LYS A 105 14.05 -8.29 19.79
N LYS A 106 14.49 -9.03 20.84
CA LYS A 106 15.20 -10.30 20.64
C LYS A 106 14.31 -11.37 20.00
N ARG A 107 13.06 -11.49 20.41
CA ARG A 107 12.07 -12.42 19.81
C ARG A 107 11.88 -12.13 18.33
N VAL A 108 11.73 -10.83 17.98
CA VAL A 108 11.61 -10.41 16.57
C VAL A 108 12.90 -10.73 15.79
N GLU A 109 14.07 -10.50 16.36
CA GLU A 109 15.35 -10.83 15.73
C GLU A 109 15.48 -12.33 15.47
N GLU A 110 15.17 -13.17 16.46
CA GLU A 110 15.15 -14.64 16.29
C GLU A 110 14.16 -15.08 15.21
N LEU A 111 12.98 -14.43 15.14
CA LEU A 111 12.00 -14.70 14.10
C LEU A 111 12.53 -14.37 12.71
N ILE A 112 13.20 -13.21 12.55
CA ILE A 112 13.83 -12.79 11.30
C ILE A 112 14.90 -13.80 10.87
N VAL A 113 15.75 -14.23 11.81
CA VAL A 113 16.80 -15.21 11.55
C VAL A 113 16.22 -16.57 11.13
N ARG A 114 15.19 -17.05 11.82
CA ARG A 114 14.51 -18.32 11.47
C ARG A 114 13.82 -18.28 10.11
N THR A 115 13.35 -17.12 9.71
CA THR A 115 12.65 -16.94 8.42
C THR A 115 13.64 -16.92 7.23
N GLY A 116 14.93 -16.90 7.47
CA GLY A 116 16.17 -17.15 6.70
C GLY A 116 16.23 -16.90 5.18
N ASP A 117 15.12 -16.90 4.47
CA ASP A 117 15.05 -16.86 3.00
C ASP A 117 14.31 -15.62 2.45
N ILE A 118 14.03 -14.66 3.30
CA ILE A 118 13.49 -13.42 2.79
C ILE A 118 14.65 -12.63 2.20
N ASN A 119 14.71 -12.54 0.88
CA ASN A 119 15.60 -11.66 0.11
C ASN A 119 15.38 -10.16 0.44
N VAL A 120 14.99 -9.86 1.68
CA VAL A 120 14.67 -8.53 2.16
C VAL A 120 15.88 -7.98 2.90
N ARG A 121 16.64 -7.14 2.23
CA ARG A 121 17.71 -6.34 2.83
C ARG A 121 17.13 -5.20 3.67
N VAL A 122 16.30 -5.53 4.67
CA VAL A 122 15.71 -4.54 5.58
C VAL A 122 16.31 -4.73 6.97
N SER A 123 16.70 -3.62 7.60
CA SER A 123 17.21 -3.67 8.97
C SER A 123 16.10 -4.13 9.94
N ARG A 124 16.50 -4.80 11.03
CA ARG A 124 15.60 -5.15 12.12
C ARG A 124 14.79 -3.96 12.59
N ASP A 125 15.43 -2.82 12.77
CA ASP A 125 14.78 -1.61 13.29
C ASP A 125 13.73 -1.06 12.32
N THR A 126 13.98 -1.16 11.02
CA THR A 126 12.96 -0.82 10.00
C THR A 126 11.77 -1.76 10.08
N CYS A 127 11.98 -3.08 10.23
CA CYS A 127 10.89 -4.03 10.41
C CYS A 127 10.08 -3.74 11.67
N ILE A 128 10.73 -3.43 12.78
CA ILE A 128 10.06 -3.07 14.05
C ILE A 128 9.27 -1.78 13.89
N ASN A 129 9.83 -0.76 13.22
CA ASN A 129 9.12 0.50 12.97
C ASN A 129 7.87 0.30 12.12
N ILE A 130 7.97 -0.50 11.04
CA ILE A 130 6.83 -0.84 10.20
C ILE A 130 5.77 -1.58 11.03
N TYR A 131 6.18 -2.60 11.78
CA TYR A 131 5.27 -3.37 12.60
C TYR A 131 4.62 -2.54 13.70
N ASN A 132 5.38 -1.69 14.40
CA ASN A 132 4.87 -0.86 15.49
C ASN A 132 3.90 0.23 15.03
N SER A 133 3.85 0.55 13.75
CA SER A 133 2.85 1.49 13.24
C SER A 133 1.44 1.00 13.58
N ARG A 134 0.62 1.89 14.16
CA ARG A 134 -0.80 1.61 14.40
C ARG A 134 -1.50 1.23 13.09
N GLN A 135 -1.18 1.95 11.99
CA GLN A 135 -1.73 1.70 10.66
C GLN A 135 -1.32 0.34 10.07
N THR A 136 -0.36 -0.34 10.66
CA THR A 136 -0.01 -1.73 10.33
C THR A 136 -0.78 -2.71 11.20
N ARG A 137 -0.76 -2.54 12.52
CA ARG A 137 -1.30 -3.52 13.47
C ARG A 137 -2.83 -3.50 13.57
N GLU A 138 -3.44 -2.32 13.58
CA GLU A 138 -4.89 -2.17 13.72
C GLU A 138 -5.67 -2.83 12.57
N PRO A 139 -5.30 -2.67 11.27
CA PRO A 139 -5.96 -3.39 10.19
C PRO A 139 -5.83 -4.92 10.30
N ILE A 140 -4.70 -5.43 10.80
CA ILE A 140 -4.53 -6.87 11.01
C ILE A 140 -5.47 -7.35 12.13
N ALA A 141 -5.52 -6.64 13.27
CA ALA A 141 -6.46 -6.95 14.35
C ALA A 141 -7.91 -6.93 13.85
N LYS A 142 -8.27 -5.93 13.04
CA LYS A 142 -9.59 -5.81 12.43
C LYS A 142 -9.90 -7.00 11.51
N SER A 143 -8.93 -7.47 10.73
CA SER A 143 -9.12 -8.66 9.89
C SER A 143 -9.48 -9.89 10.72
N VAL A 144 -8.76 -10.10 11.82
CA VAL A 144 -9.03 -11.23 12.73
C VAL A 144 -10.40 -11.07 13.40
N GLN A 145 -10.74 -9.88 13.89
CA GLN A 145 -12.04 -9.61 14.48
C GLN A 145 -13.19 -9.80 13.50
N THR A 146 -13.02 -9.36 12.24
CA THR A 146 -14.01 -9.53 11.19
C THR A 146 -14.23 -11.02 10.89
N ALA A 147 -13.14 -11.81 10.83
CA ALA A 147 -13.22 -13.25 10.65
C ALA A 147 -13.89 -13.96 11.85
N ASP A 148 -13.62 -13.50 13.09
CA ASP A 148 -14.26 -14.06 14.31
C ASP A 148 -15.77 -13.82 14.33
N ASN A 149 -16.22 -12.69 13.79
CA ASN A 149 -17.64 -12.33 13.72
C ASN A 149 -18.41 -13.09 12.63
N ASP A 150 -17.74 -13.68 11.64
CA ASP A 150 -18.37 -14.45 10.56
C ASP A 150 -18.41 -15.95 10.93
N PRO A 151 -19.59 -16.52 11.20
CA PRO A 151 -19.70 -17.94 11.57
C PRO A 151 -19.29 -18.92 10.47
N CYS A 152 -19.20 -18.46 9.23
CA CYS A 152 -18.78 -19.29 8.09
C CYS A 152 -17.27 -19.40 7.95
N VAL A 153 -16.49 -18.57 8.66
CA VAL A 153 -15.01 -18.53 8.60
C VAL A 153 -14.42 -19.26 9.80
N ASP A 154 -13.82 -20.42 9.59
CA ASP A 154 -13.08 -21.16 10.62
C ASP A 154 -11.63 -20.73 10.76
N GLY A 155 -11.12 -19.97 9.80
CA GLY A 155 -9.79 -19.43 9.82
C GLY A 155 -9.43 -18.78 8.49
N PHE A 156 -8.29 -18.13 8.45
CA PHE A 156 -7.69 -17.69 7.19
C PHE A 156 -6.17 -17.87 7.20
N VAL A 157 -5.64 -18.15 6.04
CA VAL A 157 -4.23 -18.40 5.79
C VAL A 157 -3.71 -17.36 4.80
N ILE A 158 -2.54 -16.85 5.07
CA ILE A 158 -1.78 -16.01 4.15
C ILE A 158 -0.65 -16.86 3.59
N ASN A 159 -0.66 -17.07 2.27
CA ASN A 159 0.39 -17.76 1.55
C ASN A 159 1.24 -16.79 0.74
N ASP A 160 2.43 -17.21 0.38
CA ASP A 160 3.26 -16.53 -0.63
C ASP A 160 2.75 -16.80 -2.05
N GLY A 161 3.52 -16.36 -3.08
CA GLY A 161 3.17 -16.60 -4.48
C GLY A 161 3.31 -18.05 -4.94
N ASN A 162 3.93 -18.92 -4.13
CA ASN A 162 4.21 -20.34 -4.43
C ASN A 162 3.30 -21.28 -3.61
N ASP A 163 2.22 -20.80 -3.05
CA ASP A 163 1.33 -21.53 -2.14
C ASP A 163 1.99 -21.94 -0.80
N GLU A 164 3.18 -21.40 -0.45
CA GLU A 164 3.80 -21.66 0.84
C GLU A 164 3.17 -20.80 1.93
N LYS A 165 2.86 -21.45 3.05
CA LYS A 165 2.20 -20.80 4.18
C LYS A 165 3.14 -19.80 4.88
N ILE A 166 2.75 -18.53 4.86
CA ILE A 166 3.40 -17.46 5.63
C ILE A 166 2.91 -17.49 7.08
N THR A 167 1.60 -17.43 7.26
CA THR A 167 0.94 -17.46 8.58
C THR A 167 -0.52 -17.88 8.43
N SER A 168 -1.14 -18.25 9.56
CA SER A 168 -2.57 -18.55 9.62
C SER A 168 -3.14 -18.09 10.95
N PHE A 169 -4.44 -17.83 10.92
CA PHE A 169 -5.24 -17.52 12.09
C PHE A 169 -6.43 -18.48 12.08
N SER A 170 -6.58 -19.27 13.14
CA SER A 170 -7.68 -20.22 13.31
C SER A 170 -8.70 -19.68 14.31
N ARG A 171 -9.96 -20.10 14.18
CA ARG A 171 -11.08 -19.60 14.96
C ARG A 171 -10.87 -19.73 16.48
N ASP A 172 -10.29 -20.82 16.91
CA ASP A 172 -9.98 -21.09 18.33
C ASP A 172 -8.91 -20.14 18.90
N GLU A 173 -8.08 -19.55 18.01
CA GLU A 173 -7.02 -18.62 18.39
C GLU A 173 -7.41 -17.14 18.16
N PHE A 174 -8.50 -16.81 17.44
CA PHE A 174 -8.81 -15.43 17.03
C PHE A 174 -8.78 -14.44 18.21
N LYS A 175 -9.36 -14.82 19.34
CA LYS A 175 -9.41 -13.94 20.53
C LYS A 175 -8.02 -13.56 21.07
N GLU A 176 -7.01 -14.36 20.81
CA GLU A 176 -5.64 -14.07 21.22
C GLU A 176 -4.97 -13.00 20.34
N TYR A 177 -5.46 -12.84 19.11
CA TYR A 177 -4.92 -11.94 18.11
C TYR A 177 -5.75 -10.68 17.89
N ILE A 178 -6.89 -10.54 18.56
CA ILE A 178 -7.67 -9.31 18.59
C ILE A 178 -7.07 -8.39 19.64
N TYR A 179 -6.17 -7.50 19.17
CA TYR A 179 -5.62 -6.45 20.03
C TYR A 179 -6.50 -5.21 19.91
N ASP A 180 -6.97 -4.67 21.04
CA ASP A 180 -7.93 -3.58 21.11
C ASP A 180 -7.43 -2.32 21.85
N ASP A 181 -6.21 -2.36 22.40
CA ASP A 181 -5.64 -1.26 23.20
C ASP A 181 -5.03 -0.13 22.34
N PHE A 182 -5.55 0.06 21.11
CA PHE A 182 -5.07 1.10 20.20
C PHE A 182 -5.47 2.51 20.64
N ASP A 183 -6.53 2.66 21.42
CA ASP A 183 -7.03 3.97 21.84
C ASP A 183 -6.14 4.62 22.92
N ASN A 184 -5.32 3.83 23.60
CA ASN A 184 -4.27 4.32 24.51
C ASN A 184 -2.93 4.61 23.80
N GLU A 185 -2.86 4.40 22.49
CA GLU A 185 -1.73 4.79 21.67
C GLU A 185 -1.94 6.22 21.14
N GLU A 186 -0.87 6.89 20.68
CA GLU A 186 -0.92 8.27 20.19
C GLU A 186 -2.07 8.49 19.20
N GLU A 187 -2.78 9.61 19.34
CA GLU A 187 -3.87 9.98 18.42
C GLU A 187 -3.41 9.96 16.98
N VAL A 188 -4.14 9.26 16.12
CA VAL A 188 -3.92 9.28 14.68
C VAL A 188 -4.30 10.68 14.17
N PRO A 189 -3.38 11.44 13.55
CA PRO A 189 -3.70 12.76 13.04
C PRO A 189 -4.87 12.71 12.05
N ASP A 190 -5.84 13.62 12.19
CA ASP A 190 -6.98 13.70 11.27
C ASP A 190 -6.55 13.97 9.82
N GLU A 191 -5.42 14.64 9.64
CA GLU A 191 -4.83 14.90 8.32
C GLU A 191 -3.33 14.59 8.34
N ARG A 192 -2.83 14.06 7.22
CA ARG A 192 -1.39 13.91 6.98
C ARG A 192 -1.01 14.38 5.60
N ILE A 193 0.24 14.81 5.47
CA ILE A 193 0.81 15.25 4.20
C ILE A 193 1.85 14.22 3.79
N ILE A 194 1.75 13.75 2.55
CA ILE A 194 2.75 12.89 1.91
C ILE A 194 3.35 13.66 0.75
N GLU A 195 4.68 13.66 0.65
CA GLU A 195 5.40 14.21 -0.49
C GLU A 195 6.17 13.08 -1.16
N SER A 196 5.99 12.96 -2.47
CA SER A 196 6.65 11.94 -3.28
C SER A 196 7.08 12.51 -4.62
N ASP A 197 8.12 11.93 -5.20
CA ASP A 197 8.55 12.25 -6.56
C ASP A 197 7.78 11.35 -7.53
N GLU A 198 6.96 11.98 -8.39
CA GLU A 198 5.99 11.29 -9.22
C GLU A 198 6.10 11.70 -10.68
N THR A 199 5.67 10.79 -11.55
CA THR A 199 5.49 11.08 -12.98
C THR A 199 4.01 11.15 -13.30
N LEU A 200 3.57 12.30 -13.80
CA LEU A 200 2.18 12.58 -14.13
C LEU A 200 2.03 12.73 -15.65
N VAL A 201 0.98 12.13 -16.23
CA VAL A 201 0.66 12.31 -17.66
C VAL A 201 -0.39 13.39 -17.81
N ILE A 202 -0.13 14.36 -18.67
CA ILE A 202 -1.00 15.50 -18.91
C ILE A 202 -2.25 15.05 -19.69
N ILE A 203 -3.43 15.33 -19.16
CA ILE A 203 -4.71 15.17 -19.85
C ILE A 203 -5.22 16.50 -20.37
N SER A 204 -5.20 17.53 -19.52
CA SER A 204 -5.57 18.89 -19.91
C SER A 204 -4.88 19.91 -19.01
N LEU A 205 -4.54 21.03 -19.60
CA LEU A 205 -3.90 22.17 -18.97
C LEU A 205 -4.92 23.30 -18.79
N SER A 206 -4.68 24.14 -17.80
CA SER A 206 -5.37 25.40 -17.64
C SER A 206 -4.36 26.46 -17.22
N PHE A 207 -4.31 27.55 -17.99
CA PHE A 207 -3.39 28.66 -17.74
C PHE A 207 -3.98 29.75 -16.83
N GLU A 208 -5.19 29.53 -16.33
CA GLU A 208 -5.79 30.41 -15.35
C GLU A 208 -5.13 30.21 -13.98
N LYS A 209 -4.76 31.33 -13.33
CA LYS A 209 -4.09 31.32 -12.04
C LYS A 209 -4.95 30.65 -10.97
N GLY A 210 -4.44 29.61 -10.34
CA GLY A 210 -5.14 28.87 -9.31
C GLY A 210 -6.09 27.78 -9.83
N SER A 211 -6.15 27.56 -11.14
CA SER A 211 -6.89 26.45 -11.72
C SER A 211 -6.20 25.11 -11.50
N ARG A 212 -6.96 24.04 -11.60
CA ARG A 212 -6.44 22.67 -11.48
C ARG A 212 -6.27 22.07 -12.86
N TRP A 213 -5.06 21.56 -13.11
CA TRP A 213 -4.79 20.77 -14.30
C TRP A 213 -5.29 19.35 -14.12
N GLN A 214 -5.62 18.67 -15.21
CA GLN A 214 -6.03 17.28 -15.17
C GLN A 214 -4.87 16.39 -15.58
N PHE A 215 -4.54 15.45 -14.73
CA PHE A 215 -3.49 14.47 -14.99
C PHE A 215 -4.04 13.06 -14.87
N MET A 216 -3.45 12.17 -15.63
CA MET A 216 -3.52 10.74 -15.34
C MET A 216 -2.44 10.43 -14.30
N TYR A 217 -2.86 9.98 -13.17
CA TYR A 217 -2.02 9.53 -12.07
C TYR A 217 -2.55 8.20 -11.59
N ASN A 218 -1.70 7.16 -11.63
CA ASN A 218 -2.08 5.83 -11.16
C ASN A 218 -3.31 5.22 -11.84
N GLY A 219 -3.49 5.51 -13.13
CA GLY A 219 -4.64 5.07 -13.91
C GLY A 219 -5.94 5.83 -13.66
N PHE A 220 -5.93 6.86 -12.80
CA PHE A 220 -7.07 7.74 -12.57
C PHE A 220 -6.82 9.15 -13.09
N LYS A 221 -7.88 9.72 -13.61
CA LYS A 221 -7.89 11.14 -13.93
C LYS A 221 -8.12 11.93 -12.64
N ILE A 222 -7.11 12.73 -12.25
CA ILE A 222 -7.18 13.54 -11.04
C ILE A 222 -6.92 15.02 -11.32
N PRO A 223 -7.61 15.93 -10.59
CA PRO A 223 -7.33 17.36 -10.64
C PRO A 223 -6.20 17.71 -9.70
N ILE A 224 -5.12 18.32 -10.20
CA ILE A 224 -3.97 18.73 -9.41
C ILE A 224 -3.78 20.24 -9.48
N LEU A 225 -3.59 20.87 -8.32
CA LEU A 225 -3.23 22.28 -8.24
C LEU A 225 -1.73 22.45 -8.46
N VAL A 226 -1.35 23.22 -9.48
CA VAL A 226 0.03 23.60 -9.73
C VAL A 226 0.38 24.82 -8.87
N LYS A 227 1.39 24.67 -7.99
CA LYS A 227 1.92 25.75 -7.14
C LYS A 227 3.40 26.03 -7.38
N ASP A 228 3.98 25.37 -8.35
CA ASP A 228 5.37 25.57 -8.72
C ASP A 228 5.47 26.70 -9.74
N ASP A 229 6.20 27.74 -9.36
CA ASP A 229 6.43 28.90 -10.24
C ASP A 229 7.39 28.54 -11.38
N ALA A 230 8.29 27.58 -11.22
CA ALA A 230 9.23 27.18 -12.25
C ALA A 230 8.53 26.51 -13.46
N LEU A 231 7.49 25.71 -13.20
CA LEU A 231 6.67 25.13 -14.26
C LEU A 231 5.93 26.23 -15.05
N MET A 232 5.38 27.22 -14.35
CA MET A 232 4.70 28.34 -15.00
C MET A 232 5.69 29.21 -15.80
N GLN A 233 6.87 29.45 -15.25
CA GLN A 233 7.93 30.20 -15.96
C GLN A 233 8.34 29.53 -17.26
N LYS A 234 8.50 28.20 -17.29
CA LYS A 234 8.83 27.47 -18.52
C LYS A 234 7.76 27.63 -19.60
N ILE A 235 6.49 27.66 -19.19
CA ILE A 235 5.39 27.93 -20.12
C ILE A 235 5.48 29.36 -20.67
N ASP A 236 5.76 30.33 -19.82
CA ASP A 236 5.92 31.74 -20.22
C ASP A 236 7.16 31.93 -21.13
N GLU A 237 8.20 31.14 -20.95
CA GLU A 237 9.39 31.07 -21.81
C GLU A 237 9.14 30.36 -23.15
N GLY A 238 7.94 29.81 -23.36
CA GLY A 238 7.50 29.21 -24.63
C GLY A 238 7.67 27.69 -24.72
N GLU A 239 7.98 27.00 -23.63
CA GLU A 239 7.96 25.53 -23.61
C GLU A 239 6.52 25.03 -23.82
N ARG A 240 6.34 24.10 -24.74
CA ARG A 240 5.01 23.61 -25.13
C ARG A 240 4.74 22.29 -24.45
N PHE A 241 3.71 22.28 -23.59
CA PHE A 241 3.19 21.09 -22.97
C PHE A 241 1.92 20.63 -23.69
N GLY A 242 1.86 19.35 -24.02
CA GLY A 242 0.76 18.75 -24.77
C GLY A 242 0.03 17.66 -23.97
N LYS A 243 -1.17 17.33 -24.45
CA LYS A 243 -1.89 16.15 -23.95
C LYS A 243 -1.08 14.89 -24.28
N GLY A 244 -0.82 14.05 -23.28
CA GLY A 244 -0.03 12.84 -23.42
C GLY A 244 1.43 12.99 -23.02
N ASP A 245 1.93 14.22 -22.87
CA ASP A 245 3.25 14.45 -22.30
C ASP A 245 3.27 14.05 -20.82
N SER A 246 4.44 13.69 -20.33
CA SER A 246 4.64 13.38 -18.92
C SER A 246 5.50 14.45 -18.26
N ILE A 247 5.26 14.70 -16.98
CA ILE A 247 6.10 15.57 -16.17
C ILE A 247 6.54 14.84 -14.90
N LYS A 248 7.82 14.98 -14.54
CA LYS A 248 8.32 14.58 -13.22
C LYS A 248 8.22 15.74 -12.26
N VAL A 249 7.64 15.47 -11.12
CA VAL A 249 7.30 16.50 -10.14
C VAL A 249 7.46 15.97 -8.72
N LYS A 250 7.62 16.89 -7.77
CA LYS A 250 7.32 16.61 -6.37
C LYS A 250 5.83 16.84 -6.14
N LEU A 251 5.12 15.76 -5.85
CA LEU A 251 3.69 15.77 -5.58
C LEU A 251 3.45 15.79 -4.08
N ARG A 252 2.67 16.75 -3.61
CA ARG A 252 2.16 16.77 -2.24
C ARG A 252 0.72 16.29 -2.24
N THR A 253 0.47 15.18 -1.54
CA THR A 253 -0.84 14.61 -1.30
C THR A 253 -1.29 14.93 0.11
N ILE A 254 -2.45 15.56 0.25
CA ILE A 254 -3.09 15.76 1.54
C ILE A 254 -4.11 14.65 1.72
N GLN A 255 -3.92 13.88 2.77
CA GLN A 255 -4.79 12.78 3.14
C GLN A 255 -5.55 13.12 4.40
N LYS A 256 -6.82 12.71 4.45
CA LYS A 256 -7.66 12.81 5.64
C LYS A 256 -7.97 11.43 6.18
N TYR A 257 -7.90 11.27 7.51
CA TYR A 257 -8.23 10.01 8.15
C TYR A 257 -9.74 9.81 8.13
N ASN A 258 -10.16 8.68 7.54
CA ASN A 258 -11.55 8.22 7.56
C ASN A 258 -11.72 7.27 8.74
N ARG A 259 -12.46 7.71 9.77
CA ARG A 259 -12.65 6.95 11.01
C ARG A 259 -13.54 5.72 10.82
N GLU A 260 -14.44 5.74 9.82
CA GLU A 260 -15.34 4.62 9.51
C GLU A 260 -14.54 3.43 8.94
N TYR A 261 -13.68 3.72 7.96
CA TYR A 261 -12.84 2.69 7.32
C TYR A 261 -11.45 2.58 7.96
N ARG A 262 -11.14 3.40 8.96
CA ARG A 262 -9.86 3.45 9.69
C ARG A 262 -8.65 3.55 8.75
N THR A 263 -8.76 4.39 7.71
CA THR A 263 -7.73 4.58 6.67
C THR A 263 -7.61 6.04 6.30
N TYR A 264 -6.46 6.40 5.67
CA TYR A 264 -6.28 7.70 5.08
C TYR A 264 -6.75 7.72 3.62
N GLU A 265 -7.61 8.65 3.29
CA GLU A 265 -8.08 8.92 1.94
C GLU A 265 -7.41 10.15 1.34
N ASN A 266 -7.04 10.07 0.06
CA ASN A 266 -6.47 11.21 -0.66
C ASN A 266 -7.55 12.28 -0.88
N ARG A 267 -7.35 13.46 -0.34
CA ARG A 267 -8.29 14.59 -0.45
C ARG A 267 -7.88 15.59 -1.51
N SER A 268 -6.61 15.88 -1.62
CA SER A 268 -6.13 16.83 -2.62
C SER A 268 -4.68 16.59 -2.99
N TYR A 269 -4.35 17.05 -4.21
CA TYR A 269 -3.03 16.93 -4.79
C TYR A 269 -2.50 18.30 -5.20
N LYS A 270 -1.20 18.53 -4.97
CA LYS A 270 -0.51 19.77 -5.35
C LYS A 270 0.88 19.45 -5.89
N ILE A 271 1.23 20.01 -7.05
CA ILE A 271 2.60 20.02 -7.53
C ILE A 271 3.32 21.14 -6.78
N ILE A 272 4.40 20.80 -6.07
CA ILE A 272 5.20 21.73 -5.26
C ILE A 272 6.61 21.94 -5.80
N ALA A 273 7.08 21.06 -6.70
CA ALA A 273 8.28 21.26 -7.49
C ALA A 273 8.14 20.54 -8.83
N PHE A 274 8.63 21.16 -9.89
CA PHE A 274 8.74 20.60 -11.22
C PHE A 274 10.21 20.22 -11.48
N TYR A 275 10.44 19.03 -12.06
CA TYR A 275 11.77 18.54 -12.34
C TYR A 275 12.06 18.40 -13.81
N GLU A 276 11.17 17.75 -14.56
CA GLU A 276 11.45 17.37 -15.95
C GLU A 276 10.15 17.28 -16.77
N HIS A 277 10.25 17.69 -18.03
CA HIS A 277 9.22 17.46 -19.06
C HIS A 277 9.66 16.31 -19.96
N ILE A 278 8.80 15.33 -20.16
CA ILE A 278 9.05 14.14 -20.95
C ILE A 278 8.02 14.10 -22.09
N VAL A 279 8.50 14.32 -23.29
CA VAL A 279 7.67 14.21 -24.51
C VAL A 279 7.67 12.74 -24.95
N PRO A 280 6.51 12.12 -25.18
CA PRO A 280 6.46 10.76 -25.69
C PRO A 280 7.13 10.67 -27.06
N PRO A 281 7.84 9.58 -27.39
CA PRO A 281 8.42 9.40 -28.70
C PRO A 281 7.31 9.50 -29.76
N GLN A 282 7.51 10.38 -30.75
CA GLN A 282 6.58 10.44 -31.88
C GLN A 282 6.60 9.09 -32.57
N THR A 283 5.53 8.36 -32.50
CA THR A 283 5.31 7.19 -33.37
C THR A 283 5.26 7.70 -34.79
N GLY A 284 6.37 7.57 -35.48
CA GLY A 284 6.47 7.92 -36.90
C GLY A 284 5.37 7.17 -37.65
N ASN A 285 4.57 7.91 -38.42
CA ASN A 285 3.64 7.33 -39.36
C ASN A 285 4.43 6.36 -40.28
N LEU A 286 4.25 5.08 -40.06
CA LEU A 286 4.54 4.08 -41.10
C LEU A 286 3.44 4.19 -42.16
N PHE A 287 3.69 5.01 -43.17
CA PHE A 287 3.06 4.88 -44.49
C PHE A 287 4.06 4.35 -45.46
#